data_f95b73be904857e8de656e6ef54169c4
#
_entry.id   f95b73be904857e8de656e6ef54169c4
#
_cell.length_a   1.000
_cell.length_b   1.000
_cell.length_c   1.000
_cell.angle_alpha   90.00
_cell.angle_beta   90.00
_cell.angle_gamma   90.00
#
_symmetry.space_group_name_H-M   'P 1'
#
loop_
_entity.id
_entity.type
_entity.pdbx_description
1 polymer ?
#
loop_
_entity_poly.entity_id
_entity_poly.type
_entity_poly.pdbx_seq_one_letter_code
_entity_poly.pdbx_strand_id
1 'polypeptide(L)'
;MFLSNAEIKSFIKNYTILFVITVMLCVGISFISVNIIKDKVVENNQAIIGSILSQHPNLENNIVGIVTQGKSKDDISLGKEILKKYSYDKNIRLNNEPIVRGSIKDIFSINLLSIFVLFISILILVMHYFKTIYSDIKDMTEYVYHSSEGKKFEMKNKNQEGQIGLLKTELIKMTNILKEKVELLSKEKILLNDTISDISHQLKTPMTSLIILNDLMYDDIAKETKIEFLEKIKSQLNRMEWLIKSMLKLSKVEAKVINFKSEKVNVKKLIKMSIQPSLIPIELKNIDVSINGDSEAIFLGDMNWSIEALVNIIKNCVEHTFSSGSLDISYEENSLYTEIVIKDSGEGIDKKDLPHIFKRFYKGKSSSKEDSVGIGLAMAKSIIEGQNGDIYVKSEKNKGTQFNIIFHKI
;
A
#
# COMPACT_ATOMS: atom_id res chain seq x y z
N MET A 1 11.71 -7.83 -23.52
CA MET A 1 10.94 -7.85 -22.27
C MET A 1 10.49 -9.28 -21.88
N PHE A 2 9.93 -10.11 -22.76
CA PHE A 2 9.53 -11.49 -22.44
C PHE A 2 10.71 -12.38 -21.99
N LEU A 3 11.84 -12.35 -22.70
CA LEU A 3 13.03 -13.15 -22.41
C LEU A 3 13.87 -12.67 -21.20
N SER A 4 13.56 -11.51 -20.63
CA SER A 4 14.29 -10.99 -19.44
C SER A 4 13.70 -11.48 -18.12
N ASN A 5 12.54 -12.15 -18.15
CA ASN A 5 11.86 -12.68 -16.97
C ASN A 5 12.65 -13.86 -16.35
N ALA A 6 12.83 -13.84 -15.02
CA ALA A 6 13.62 -14.83 -14.29
C ALA A 6 13.06 -16.24 -14.40
N GLU A 7 11.73 -16.39 -14.34
CA GLU A 7 11.07 -17.69 -14.51
C GLU A 7 11.29 -18.28 -15.90
N ILE A 8 11.20 -17.42 -16.94
CA ILE A 8 11.42 -17.83 -18.32
C ILE A 8 12.89 -18.18 -18.54
N LYS A 9 13.84 -17.41 -17.99
CA LYS A 9 15.26 -17.75 -18.06
C LYS A 9 15.56 -19.09 -17.42
N SER A 10 15.00 -19.37 -16.25
CA SER A 10 15.16 -20.66 -15.56
C SER A 10 14.58 -21.81 -16.41
N PHE A 11 13.40 -21.64 -16.95
CA PHE A 11 12.77 -22.64 -17.83
C PHE A 11 13.64 -22.89 -19.10
N ILE A 12 14.08 -21.82 -19.79
CA ILE A 12 14.95 -21.94 -20.98
C ILE A 12 16.27 -22.63 -20.62
N LYS A 13 16.88 -22.29 -19.49
CA LYS A 13 18.12 -22.95 -19.02
C LYS A 13 17.92 -24.46 -18.86
N ASN A 14 16.87 -24.87 -18.17
CA ASN A 14 16.58 -26.27 -17.93
C ASN A 14 16.22 -27.01 -19.24
N TYR A 15 15.48 -26.36 -20.13
CA TYR A 15 15.17 -26.89 -21.45
C TYR A 15 16.41 -27.03 -22.33
N THR A 16 17.33 -26.07 -22.35
CA THR A 16 18.60 -26.15 -23.08
C THR A 16 19.49 -27.28 -22.56
N ILE A 17 19.57 -27.47 -21.26
CA ILE A 17 20.30 -28.60 -20.67
C ILE A 17 19.69 -29.93 -21.13
N LEU A 18 18.36 -30.07 -21.05
CA LEU A 18 17.66 -31.26 -21.51
C LEU A 18 17.89 -31.50 -22.99
N PHE A 19 17.83 -30.45 -23.82
CA PHE A 19 18.09 -30.54 -25.28
C PHE A 19 19.52 -31.01 -25.56
N VAL A 20 20.53 -30.51 -24.89
CA VAL A 20 21.91 -30.95 -25.04
C VAL A 20 22.06 -32.44 -24.71
N ILE A 21 21.46 -32.86 -23.58
CA ILE A 21 21.48 -34.29 -23.17
C ILE A 21 20.81 -35.15 -24.22
N THR A 22 19.67 -34.72 -24.77
CA THR A 22 18.96 -35.50 -25.83
C THR A 22 19.75 -35.58 -27.10
N VAL A 23 20.41 -34.51 -27.54
CA VAL A 23 21.31 -34.54 -28.70
C VAL A 23 22.46 -35.52 -28.48
N MET A 24 23.12 -35.52 -27.32
CA MET A 24 24.17 -36.50 -26.99
C MET A 24 23.66 -37.94 -27.00
N LEU A 25 22.45 -38.17 -26.49
CA LEU A 25 21.77 -39.47 -26.54
C LEU A 25 21.53 -39.92 -27.98
N CYS A 26 21.02 -39.04 -28.84
CA CYS A 26 20.79 -39.33 -30.25
C CYS A 26 22.09 -39.67 -31.00
N VAL A 27 23.19 -38.95 -30.74
CA VAL A 27 24.52 -39.27 -31.29
C VAL A 27 25.00 -40.65 -30.78
N GLY A 28 24.85 -40.95 -29.52
CA GLY A 28 25.17 -42.26 -28.93
C GLY A 28 24.37 -43.41 -29.59
N ILE A 29 23.06 -43.22 -29.77
CA ILE A 29 22.19 -44.19 -30.45
C ILE A 29 22.59 -44.39 -31.89
N SER A 30 22.91 -43.30 -32.61
CA SER A 30 23.41 -43.36 -33.99
C SER A 30 24.69 -44.19 -34.09
N PHE A 31 25.63 -44.00 -33.14
CA PHE A 31 26.87 -44.79 -33.08
C PHE A 31 26.59 -46.29 -32.82
N ILE A 32 25.67 -46.59 -31.88
CA ILE A 32 25.24 -47.99 -31.63
C ILE A 32 24.63 -48.60 -32.88
N SER A 33 23.78 -47.86 -33.58
CA SER A 33 23.12 -48.30 -34.81
C SER A 33 24.13 -48.65 -35.93
N VAL A 34 25.16 -47.79 -36.07
CA VAL A 34 26.26 -48.04 -37.01
C VAL A 34 27.04 -49.31 -36.66
N ASN A 35 27.32 -49.55 -35.36
CA ASN A 35 27.99 -50.77 -34.91
C ASN A 35 27.15 -52.03 -35.17
N ILE A 36 25.84 -51.99 -34.92
CA ILE A 36 24.93 -53.10 -35.25
C ILE A 36 24.98 -53.43 -36.77
N ILE A 37 24.94 -52.41 -37.61
CA ILE A 37 25.07 -52.62 -39.07
C ILE A 37 26.42 -53.21 -39.43
N LYS A 38 27.50 -52.68 -38.89
CA LYS A 38 28.85 -53.15 -39.10
C LYS A 38 28.99 -54.64 -38.73
N ASP A 39 28.48 -55.02 -37.54
CA ASP A 39 28.56 -56.42 -37.08
C ASP A 39 27.76 -57.36 -37.98
N LYS A 40 26.59 -56.93 -38.43
CA LYS A 40 25.80 -57.72 -39.41
C LYS A 40 26.46 -57.81 -40.77
N VAL A 41 27.14 -56.80 -41.26
CA VAL A 41 27.96 -56.84 -42.49
C VAL A 41 29.11 -57.83 -42.37
N VAL A 42 29.82 -57.79 -41.22
CA VAL A 42 30.91 -58.73 -40.95
C VAL A 42 30.37 -60.17 -40.89
N GLU A 43 29.29 -60.44 -40.16
CA GLU A 43 28.64 -61.74 -40.06
C GLU A 43 28.23 -62.29 -41.41
N ASN A 44 27.60 -61.45 -42.25
CA ASN A 44 27.21 -61.83 -43.58
C ASN A 44 28.41 -62.16 -44.51
N ASN A 45 29.47 -61.33 -44.39
CA ASN A 45 30.69 -61.63 -45.19
C ASN A 45 31.33 -62.95 -44.72
N GLN A 46 31.34 -63.24 -43.47
CA GLN A 46 31.82 -64.50 -42.87
C GLN A 46 31.00 -65.68 -43.38
N ALA A 47 29.65 -65.56 -43.46
CA ALA A 47 28.77 -66.62 -43.96
C ALA A 47 28.98 -66.86 -45.45
N ILE A 48 29.15 -65.77 -46.18
CA ILE A 48 29.45 -65.91 -47.67
C ILE A 48 30.80 -66.62 -47.86
N ILE A 49 31.86 -66.20 -47.12
CA ILE A 49 33.17 -66.85 -47.28
C ILE A 49 33.08 -68.31 -46.83
N GLY A 50 32.50 -68.59 -45.71
CA GLY A 50 32.34 -69.93 -45.19
C GLY A 50 31.56 -70.83 -46.19
N SER A 51 30.50 -70.32 -46.81
CA SER A 51 29.76 -71.06 -47.89
C SER A 51 30.59 -71.36 -49.15
N ILE A 52 31.43 -70.39 -49.59
CA ILE A 52 32.27 -70.58 -50.70
C ILE A 52 33.42 -71.56 -50.42
N LEU A 53 34.09 -71.38 -49.27
CA LEU A 53 35.22 -72.21 -48.84
C LEU A 53 34.81 -73.71 -48.59
N SER A 54 33.65 -73.90 -48.11
CA SER A 54 33.10 -75.28 -47.90
C SER A 54 32.97 -76.06 -49.18
N GLN A 55 32.79 -75.40 -50.34
CA GLN A 55 32.72 -75.99 -51.64
C GLN A 55 34.03 -75.96 -52.41
N HIS A 56 34.87 -74.95 -52.16
CA HIS A 56 36.15 -74.68 -52.83
C HIS A 56 37.29 -74.32 -51.93
N PRO A 57 37.85 -75.23 -51.09
CA PRO A 57 38.87 -74.95 -50.09
C PRO A 57 40.15 -74.28 -50.67
N ASN A 58 40.51 -74.58 -51.85
CA ASN A 58 41.74 -74.11 -52.54
C ASN A 58 41.71 -72.58 -52.80
N LEU A 59 40.59 -71.89 -52.68
CA LEU A 59 40.43 -70.48 -52.93
C LEU A 59 40.67 -69.58 -51.71
N GLU A 60 41.05 -70.13 -50.56
CA GLU A 60 41.15 -69.37 -49.26
C GLU A 60 41.95 -68.10 -49.42
N ASN A 61 43.21 -68.15 -49.87
CA ASN A 61 44.09 -67.00 -49.96
C ASN A 61 43.54 -65.90 -50.91
N ASN A 62 42.85 -66.27 -51.94
CA ASN A 62 42.28 -65.34 -52.93
C ASN A 62 41.04 -64.65 -52.38
N ILE A 63 40.17 -65.39 -51.72
CA ILE A 63 38.90 -64.87 -51.15
C ILE A 63 39.16 -63.95 -49.94
N VAL A 64 40.07 -64.30 -49.04
CA VAL A 64 40.42 -63.45 -47.94
C VAL A 64 41.01 -62.10 -48.41
N GLY A 65 41.88 -62.11 -49.41
CA GLY A 65 42.38 -60.90 -50.02
C GLY A 65 41.27 -60.02 -50.61
N ILE A 66 40.29 -60.66 -51.30
CA ILE A 66 39.18 -59.95 -51.88
C ILE A 66 38.29 -59.29 -50.85
N VAL A 67 38.03 -59.93 -49.71
CA VAL A 67 37.12 -59.36 -48.69
C VAL A 67 37.81 -58.29 -47.85
N THR A 68 39.12 -58.40 -47.56
CA THR A 68 39.84 -57.46 -46.66
C THR A 68 40.45 -56.25 -47.40
N GLN A 69 40.57 -56.28 -48.71
CA GLN A 69 41.09 -55.18 -49.54
C GLN A 69 40.01 -54.25 -50.02
N GLY A 70 40.34 -53.01 -50.37
CA GLY A 70 39.46 -52.07 -51.00
C GLY A 70 39.06 -52.54 -52.42
N LYS A 71 37.78 -52.35 -52.82
CA LYS A 71 37.27 -52.73 -54.14
C LYS A 71 37.51 -51.65 -55.17
N SER A 72 37.92 -52.04 -56.38
CA SER A 72 38.04 -51.12 -57.52
C SER A 72 36.68 -50.76 -58.07
N LYS A 73 36.60 -49.65 -58.80
CA LYS A 73 35.36 -49.25 -59.44
C LYS A 73 34.94 -50.30 -60.52
N ASP A 74 35.93 -50.98 -61.13
CA ASP A 74 35.70 -52.01 -62.16
C ASP A 74 35.10 -53.27 -61.52
N ASP A 75 35.60 -53.66 -60.30
CA ASP A 75 35.01 -54.80 -59.58
C ASP A 75 33.55 -54.53 -59.18
N ILE A 76 33.24 -53.31 -58.78
CA ILE A 76 31.86 -52.89 -58.46
C ILE A 76 31.00 -52.93 -59.72
N SER A 77 31.49 -52.47 -60.87
CA SER A 77 30.73 -52.47 -62.16
C SER A 77 30.44 -53.86 -62.65
N LEU A 78 31.39 -54.75 -62.61
CA LEU A 78 31.25 -56.15 -62.97
C LEU A 78 30.25 -56.89 -62.08
N GLY A 79 30.41 -56.70 -60.71
CA GLY A 79 29.49 -57.30 -59.77
C GLY A 79 28.04 -56.77 -59.91
N LYS A 80 27.86 -55.51 -60.23
CA LYS A 80 26.55 -54.89 -60.48
C LYS A 80 25.87 -55.50 -61.69
N GLU A 81 26.64 -55.76 -62.78
CA GLU A 81 26.12 -56.35 -63.99
C GLU A 81 25.63 -57.80 -63.77
N ILE A 82 26.41 -58.59 -63.06
CA ILE A 82 26.11 -59.98 -62.72
C ILE A 82 24.87 -60.05 -61.81
N LEU A 83 24.86 -59.29 -60.72
CA LEU A 83 23.80 -59.32 -59.69
C LEU A 83 22.47 -58.80 -60.25
N LYS A 84 22.49 -57.87 -61.18
CA LYS A 84 21.29 -57.36 -61.87
C LYS A 84 20.52 -58.50 -62.61
N LYS A 85 21.19 -59.50 -63.12
CA LYS A 85 20.54 -60.67 -63.78
C LYS A 85 19.68 -61.44 -62.75
N TYR A 86 19.99 -61.36 -61.48
CA TYR A 86 19.28 -62.02 -60.37
C TYR A 86 18.36 -61.07 -59.61
N SER A 87 18.02 -59.88 -60.18
CA SER A 87 17.18 -58.85 -59.54
C SER A 87 17.75 -58.29 -58.23
N TYR A 88 19.05 -58.39 -58.02
CA TYR A 88 19.79 -57.84 -56.85
C TYR A 88 20.48 -56.53 -57.30
N ASP A 89 19.73 -55.40 -57.13
CA ASP A 89 20.21 -54.09 -57.51
C ASP A 89 19.88 -53.06 -56.40
N LYS A 90 20.23 -51.79 -56.61
CA LYS A 90 19.96 -50.71 -55.66
C LYS A 90 18.48 -50.49 -55.37
N ASN A 91 17.58 -51.05 -56.18
CA ASN A 91 16.11 -50.90 -55.99
C ASN A 91 15.51 -52.11 -55.24
N ILE A 92 16.37 -53.03 -54.75
CA ILE A 92 15.90 -54.13 -53.93
C ILE A 92 15.10 -53.60 -52.69
N ARG A 93 13.95 -54.19 -52.43
CA ARG A 93 13.14 -53.81 -51.27
C ARG A 93 13.93 -54.08 -49.99
N LEU A 94 13.89 -53.14 -49.04
CA LEU A 94 14.61 -53.20 -47.72
C LEU A 94 14.39 -54.58 -47.05
N ASN A 95 13.19 -55.12 -47.09
CA ASN A 95 12.87 -56.43 -46.50
C ASN A 95 13.50 -57.66 -47.26
N ASN A 96 14.02 -57.45 -48.42
CA ASN A 96 14.63 -58.53 -49.23
C ASN A 96 16.16 -58.50 -49.10
N GLU A 97 16.73 -57.48 -48.51
CA GLU A 97 18.15 -57.39 -48.25
C GLU A 97 18.47 -58.04 -46.83
N PRO A 98 19.24 -59.14 -46.82
CA PRO A 98 19.43 -59.94 -45.60
C PRO A 98 20.02 -59.17 -44.47
N ILE A 99 21.01 -58.27 -44.73
CA ILE A 99 21.70 -57.45 -43.73
C ILE A 99 20.73 -56.42 -43.12
N VAL A 100 20.03 -55.75 -44.01
CA VAL A 100 19.12 -54.65 -43.64
C VAL A 100 17.91 -55.19 -42.88
N ARG A 101 17.31 -56.30 -43.33
CA ARG A 101 16.17 -56.94 -42.66
C ARG A 101 16.45 -57.31 -41.20
N GLY A 102 17.66 -57.81 -40.90
CA GLY A 102 18.06 -58.14 -39.54
C GLY A 102 18.27 -56.90 -38.62
N SER A 103 18.77 -55.80 -39.21
CA SER A 103 19.15 -54.59 -38.46
C SER A 103 18.00 -53.56 -38.32
N ILE A 104 17.07 -53.50 -39.29
CA ILE A 104 15.98 -52.50 -39.29
C ILE A 104 15.15 -52.55 -38.02
N LYS A 105 14.77 -53.75 -37.59
CA LYS A 105 13.89 -53.92 -36.43
C LYS A 105 14.55 -53.44 -35.16
N ASP A 106 15.83 -53.73 -34.97
CA ASP A 106 16.58 -53.33 -33.77
C ASP A 106 16.83 -51.82 -33.74
N ILE A 107 17.25 -51.24 -34.87
CA ILE A 107 17.46 -49.79 -35.03
C ILE A 107 16.16 -49.01 -34.80
N PHE A 108 15.04 -49.48 -35.40
CA PHE A 108 13.73 -48.87 -35.27
C PHE A 108 13.26 -48.90 -33.80
N SER A 109 13.42 -50.05 -33.12
CA SER A 109 13.03 -50.20 -31.71
C SER A 109 13.84 -49.26 -30.77
N ILE A 110 15.15 -49.13 -31.01
CA ILE A 110 16.02 -48.25 -30.23
C ILE A 110 15.65 -46.77 -30.44
N ASN A 111 15.39 -46.36 -31.68
CA ASN A 111 14.94 -44.99 -31.98
C ASN A 111 13.56 -44.67 -31.38
N LEU A 112 12.60 -45.61 -31.49
CA LEU A 112 11.28 -45.44 -30.89
C LEU A 112 11.36 -45.25 -29.36
N LEU A 113 12.19 -46.07 -28.67
CA LEU A 113 12.44 -45.98 -27.24
C LEU A 113 13.04 -44.61 -26.88
N SER A 114 14.01 -44.13 -27.67
CA SER A 114 14.63 -42.84 -27.42
C SER A 114 13.66 -41.66 -27.53
N ILE A 115 12.77 -41.66 -28.55
CA ILE A 115 11.72 -40.66 -28.72
C ILE A 115 10.77 -40.69 -27.52
N PHE A 116 10.39 -41.88 -27.03
CA PHE A 116 9.51 -42.04 -25.87
C PHE A 116 10.11 -41.50 -24.60
N VAL A 117 11.40 -41.79 -24.33
CA VAL A 117 12.12 -41.24 -23.17
C VAL A 117 12.21 -39.70 -23.21
N LEU A 118 12.47 -39.17 -24.43
CA LEU A 118 12.51 -37.70 -24.62
C LEU A 118 11.13 -37.07 -24.36
N PHE A 119 10.06 -37.65 -24.83
CA PHE A 119 8.70 -37.17 -24.59
C PHE A 119 8.36 -37.14 -23.10
N ILE A 120 8.67 -38.23 -22.37
CA ILE A 120 8.44 -38.30 -20.94
C ILE A 120 9.25 -37.25 -20.21
N SER A 121 10.52 -37.02 -20.53
CA SER A 121 11.37 -36.03 -19.86
C SER A 121 10.86 -34.60 -20.05
N ILE A 122 10.38 -34.25 -21.25
CA ILE A 122 9.74 -32.95 -21.51
C ILE A 122 8.46 -32.81 -20.66
N LEU A 123 7.62 -33.84 -20.61
CA LEU A 123 6.37 -33.83 -19.88
C LEU A 123 6.62 -33.61 -18.38
N ILE A 124 7.60 -34.28 -17.79
CA ILE A 124 7.99 -34.11 -16.38
C ILE A 124 8.45 -32.65 -16.13
N LEU A 125 9.25 -32.08 -17.01
CA LEU A 125 9.74 -30.70 -16.89
C LEU A 125 8.57 -29.70 -16.93
N VAL A 126 7.65 -29.85 -17.86
CA VAL A 126 6.46 -29.01 -18.00
C VAL A 126 5.56 -29.13 -16.76
N MET A 127 5.29 -30.36 -16.30
CA MET A 127 4.48 -30.58 -15.09
C MET A 127 5.11 -29.96 -13.84
N HIS A 128 6.43 -30.06 -13.68
CA HIS A 128 7.14 -29.40 -12.57
C HIS A 128 6.96 -27.88 -12.60
N TYR A 129 7.10 -27.26 -13.78
CA TYR A 129 6.93 -25.82 -13.97
C TYR A 129 5.51 -25.36 -13.64
N PHE A 130 4.50 -26.06 -14.16
CA PHE A 130 3.09 -25.75 -13.86
C PHE A 130 2.76 -25.90 -12.36
N LYS A 131 3.28 -26.94 -11.71
CA LYS A 131 3.08 -27.14 -10.27
C LYS A 131 3.61 -25.95 -9.45
N THR A 132 4.75 -25.38 -9.81
CA THR A 132 5.33 -24.23 -9.14
C THR A 132 4.44 -23.00 -9.31
N ILE A 133 4.03 -22.68 -10.53
CA ILE A 133 3.12 -21.55 -10.83
C ILE A 133 1.79 -21.70 -10.08
N TYR A 134 1.20 -22.89 -10.10
CA TYR A 134 -0.07 -23.14 -9.41
C TYR A 134 0.04 -22.95 -7.90
N SER A 135 1.15 -23.41 -7.29
CA SER A 135 1.43 -23.17 -5.87
C SER A 135 1.51 -21.69 -5.55
N ASP A 136 2.19 -20.89 -6.40
CA ASP A 136 2.31 -19.44 -6.21
C ASP A 136 0.96 -18.73 -6.29
N ILE A 137 0.13 -19.10 -7.27
CA ILE A 137 -1.23 -18.54 -7.41
C ILE A 137 -2.11 -18.92 -6.21
N LYS A 138 -2.01 -20.16 -5.72
CA LYS A 138 -2.73 -20.62 -4.54
C LYS A 138 -2.33 -19.81 -3.30
N ASP A 139 -1.04 -19.62 -3.06
CA ASP A 139 -0.53 -18.81 -1.94
C ASP A 139 -1.04 -17.36 -2.00
N MET A 140 -1.11 -16.75 -3.20
CA MET A 140 -1.69 -15.42 -3.39
C MET A 140 -3.18 -15.40 -3.05
N THR A 141 -3.93 -16.41 -3.49
CA THR A 141 -5.37 -16.51 -3.22
C THR A 141 -5.64 -16.66 -1.72
N GLU A 142 -4.89 -17.53 -1.04
CA GLU A 142 -5.00 -17.72 0.41
C GLU A 142 -4.63 -16.43 1.18
N TYR A 143 -3.59 -15.71 0.73
CA TYR A 143 -3.21 -14.42 1.31
C TYR A 143 -4.33 -13.39 1.22
N VAL A 144 -4.95 -13.22 0.04
CA VAL A 144 -6.07 -12.28 -0.15
C VAL A 144 -7.26 -12.68 0.72
N TYR A 145 -7.61 -13.95 0.75
CA TYR A 145 -8.72 -14.47 1.54
C TYR A 145 -8.52 -14.20 3.04
N HIS A 146 -7.38 -14.60 3.63
CA HIS A 146 -7.10 -14.36 5.05
C HIS A 146 -6.96 -12.88 5.39
N SER A 147 -6.40 -12.09 4.46
CA SER A 147 -6.29 -10.65 4.64
C SER A 147 -7.65 -9.94 4.68
N SER A 148 -8.63 -10.43 3.89
CA SER A 148 -10.02 -9.92 3.92
C SER A 148 -10.75 -10.25 5.23
N GLU A 149 -10.39 -11.35 5.88
CA GLU A 149 -10.92 -11.72 7.21
C GLU A 149 -10.17 -11.04 8.38
N GLY A 150 -9.19 -10.19 8.09
CA GLY A 150 -8.37 -9.54 9.14
C GLY A 150 -7.36 -10.46 9.81
N LYS A 151 -7.17 -11.69 9.33
CA LYS A 151 -6.20 -12.65 9.86
C LYS A 151 -4.80 -12.35 9.34
N LYS A 152 -3.78 -12.62 10.20
CA LYS A 152 -2.39 -12.55 9.74
C LYS A 152 -2.06 -13.81 8.95
N PHE A 153 -1.70 -13.64 7.70
CA PHE A 153 -1.17 -14.70 6.84
C PHE A 153 0.11 -14.20 6.17
N GLU A 154 1.18 -14.97 6.25
CA GLU A 154 2.44 -14.65 5.59
C GLU A 154 2.57 -15.44 4.29
N MET A 155 2.74 -14.71 3.18
CA MET A 155 2.97 -15.30 1.88
C MET A 155 4.36 -15.92 1.82
N LYS A 156 4.46 -17.16 1.36
CA LYS A 156 5.74 -17.84 1.13
C LYS A 156 6.50 -17.20 -0.03
N ASN A 157 7.83 -17.24 0.01
CA ASN A 157 8.71 -16.76 -1.07
C ASN A 157 8.43 -15.31 -1.52
N LYS A 158 8.37 -14.36 -0.56
CA LYS A 158 8.14 -12.93 -0.84
C LYS A 158 9.14 -12.31 -1.83
N ASN A 159 10.38 -12.78 -1.83
CA ASN A 159 11.51 -12.21 -2.58
C ASN A 159 11.83 -12.99 -3.87
N GLN A 160 10.85 -13.59 -4.50
CA GLN A 160 11.03 -14.29 -5.77
C GLN A 160 11.23 -13.29 -6.91
N GLU A 161 12.30 -13.49 -7.71
CA GLU A 161 12.55 -12.67 -8.89
C GLU A 161 11.57 -13.05 -10.02
N GLY A 162 11.13 -12.06 -10.80
CA GLY A 162 10.25 -12.25 -11.95
C GLY A 162 8.88 -11.61 -11.81
N GLN A 163 8.00 -11.84 -12.79
CA GLN A 163 6.69 -11.19 -12.84
C GLN A 163 5.74 -11.66 -11.72
N ILE A 164 5.84 -12.93 -11.34
CA ILE A 164 5.05 -13.50 -10.25
C ILE A 164 5.50 -12.89 -8.90
N GLY A 165 6.81 -12.73 -8.70
CA GLY A 165 7.35 -12.07 -7.51
C GLY A 165 6.93 -10.60 -7.41
N LEU A 166 6.94 -9.88 -8.54
CA LEU A 166 6.44 -8.49 -8.60
C LEU A 166 4.95 -8.43 -8.26
N LEU A 167 4.13 -9.32 -8.83
CA LEU A 167 2.68 -9.39 -8.54
C LEU A 167 2.43 -9.66 -7.05
N LYS A 168 3.16 -10.57 -6.42
CA LYS A 168 3.10 -10.83 -4.97
C LYS A 168 3.38 -9.55 -4.16
N THR A 169 4.43 -8.82 -4.52
CA THR A 169 4.83 -7.58 -3.85
C THR A 169 3.77 -6.49 -3.95
N GLU A 170 3.24 -6.26 -5.16
CA GLU A 170 2.18 -5.25 -5.37
C GLU A 170 0.87 -5.64 -4.66
N LEU A 171 0.56 -6.93 -4.58
CA LEU A 171 -0.62 -7.42 -3.87
C LEU A 171 -0.51 -7.20 -2.35
N ILE A 172 0.68 -7.44 -1.76
CA ILE A 172 0.97 -7.14 -0.35
C ILE A 172 0.84 -5.64 -0.08
N LYS A 173 1.45 -4.81 -0.93
CA LYS A 173 1.39 -3.35 -0.82
C LYS A 173 -0.06 -2.84 -0.88
N MET A 174 -0.84 -3.29 -1.85
CA MET A 174 -2.25 -2.92 -1.99
C MET A 174 -3.08 -3.31 -0.76
N THR A 175 -2.85 -4.51 -0.23
CA THR A 175 -3.55 -5.00 0.97
C THR A 175 -3.21 -4.18 2.20
N ASN A 176 -1.94 -3.77 2.38
CA ASN A 176 -1.54 -2.92 3.50
C ASN A 176 -2.17 -1.53 3.39
N ILE A 177 -2.17 -0.91 2.20
CA ILE A 177 -2.85 0.38 1.97
C ILE A 177 -4.36 0.28 2.27
N LEU A 178 -5.01 -0.82 1.87
CA LEU A 178 -6.43 -1.02 2.17
C LEU A 178 -6.68 -1.15 3.67
N LYS A 179 -5.84 -1.88 4.41
CA LYS A 179 -5.94 -1.98 5.88
C LYS A 179 -5.82 -0.62 6.55
N GLU A 180 -4.79 0.15 6.20
CA GLU A 180 -4.60 1.50 6.74
C GLU A 180 -5.81 2.40 6.47
N LYS A 181 -6.37 2.34 5.25
CA LYS A 181 -7.58 3.10 4.92
C LYS A 181 -8.81 2.66 5.71
N VAL A 182 -9.01 1.36 5.90
CA VAL A 182 -10.12 0.83 6.71
C VAL A 182 -9.99 1.26 8.17
N GLU A 183 -8.78 1.21 8.74
CA GLU A 183 -8.52 1.68 10.10
C GLU A 183 -8.77 3.19 10.24
N LEU A 184 -8.34 3.99 9.25
CA LEU A 184 -8.60 5.43 9.22
C LEU A 184 -10.10 5.72 9.16
N LEU A 185 -10.83 5.08 8.24
CA LEU A 185 -12.28 5.23 8.11
C LEU A 185 -13.03 4.80 9.39
N SER A 186 -12.55 3.76 10.06
CA SER A 186 -13.12 3.34 11.35
C SER A 186 -12.92 4.40 12.43
N LYS A 187 -11.74 5.02 12.52
CA LYS A 187 -11.46 6.12 13.45
C LYS A 187 -12.32 7.35 13.14
N GLU A 188 -12.45 7.71 11.87
CA GLU A 188 -13.30 8.82 11.43
C GLU A 188 -14.78 8.57 11.77
N LYS A 189 -15.27 7.33 11.59
CA LYS A 189 -16.64 6.96 11.95
C LYS A 189 -16.90 7.08 13.46
N ILE A 190 -15.95 6.64 14.29
CA ILE A 190 -16.04 6.78 15.75
C ILE A 190 -16.09 8.26 16.11
N LEU A 191 -15.16 9.08 15.60
CA LEU A 191 -15.12 10.52 15.83
C LEU A 191 -16.42 11.22 15.41
N LEU A 192 -17.03 10.82 14.30
CA LEU A 192 -18.30 11.35 13.82
C LEU A 192 -19.43 10.99 14.80
N ASN A 193 -19.50 9.74 15.25
CA ASN A 193 -20.52 9.29 16.19
C ASN A 193 -20.41 10.03 17.53
N ASP A 194 -19.18 10.17 18.04
CA ASP A 194 -18.92 10.93 19.28
C ASP A 194 -19.37 12.39 19.11
N THR A 195 -19.04 12.99 17.97
CA THR A 195 -19.45 14.37 17.65
C THR A 195 -20.98 14.52 17.63
N ILE A 196 -21.70 13.61 16.98
CA ILE A 196 -23.16 13.63 16.93
C ILE A 196 -23.77 13.46 18.33
N SER A 197 -23.21 12.56 19.13
CA SER A 197 -23.62 12.36 20.52
C SER A 197 -23.45 13.62 21.36
N ASP A 198 -22.27 14.24 21.27
CA ASP A 198 -21.96 15.48 21.98
C ASP A 198 -22.89 16.63 21.58
N ILE A 199 -23.15 16.81 20.29
CA ILE A 199 -24.11 17.80 19.77
C ILE A 199 -25.49 17.56 20.39
N SER A 200 -25.94 16.31 20.34
CA SER A 200 -27.27 15.95 20.86
C SER A 200 -27.41 16.28 22.33
N HIS A 201 -26.38 15.98 23.13
CA HIS A 201 -26.35 16.34 24.54
C HIS A 201 -26.35 17.86 24.78
N GLN A 202 -25.56 18.62 24.03
CA GLN A 202 -25.46 20.08 24.19
C GLN A 202 -26.70 20.83 23.67
N LEU A 203 -27.49 20.25 22.78
CA LEU A 203 -28.77 20.79 22.34
C LEU A 203 -29.92 20.39 23.28
N LYS A 204 -29.89 19.18 23.85
CA LYS A 204 -30.95 18.68 24.72
C LYS A 204 -31.14 19.56 25.97
N THR A 205 -30.05 19.99 26.61
CA THR A 205 -30.09 20.79 27.83
C THR A 205 -30.83 22.13 27.66
N PRO A 206 -30.43 23.02 26.70
CA PRO A 206 -31.15 24.27 26.49
C PRO A 206 -32.60 24.04 25.97
N MET A 207 -32.84 23.01 25.19
CA MET A 207 -34.17 22.67 24.71
C MET A 207 -35.10 22.24 25.86
N THR A 208 -34.63 21.43 26.79
CA THR A 208 -35.38 21.07 28.00
C THR A 208 -35.71 22.31 28.84
N SER A 209 -34.71 23.23 29.04
CA SER A 209 -34.96 24.49 29.76
C SER A 209 -36.02 25.35 29.04
N LEU A 210 -35.97 25.43 27.71
CA LEU A 210 -36.97 26.17 26.93
C LEU A 210 -38.38 25.58 27.10
N ILE A 211 -38.52 24.26 27.09
CA ILE A 211 -39.80 23.58 27.29
C ILE A 211 -40.35 23.91 28.68
N ILE A 212 -39.54 23.75 29.74
CA ILE A 212 -39.94 24.03 31.10
C ILE A 212 -40.38 25.51 31.27
N LEU A 213 -39.56 26.45 30.75
CA LEU A 213 -39.88 27.87 30.84
C LEU A 213 -41.15 28.21 30.10
N ASN A 214 -41.39 27.59 28.95
CA ASN A 214 -42.59 27.76 28.15
C ASN A 214 -43.81 27.20 28.91
N ASP A 215 -43.73 26.03 29.52
CA ASP A 215 -44.83 25.43 30.30
C ASP A 215 -45.18 26.30 31.52
N LEU A 216 -44.20 26.84 32.24
CA LEU A 216 -44.38 27.74 33.36
C LEU A 216 -45.04 29.07 32.95
N MET A 217 -44.97 29.47 31.68
CA MET A 217 -45.62 30.69 31.17
C MET A 217 -47.12 30.58 31.05
N TYR A 218 -47.70 29.34 31.04
CA TYR A 218 -49.13 29.12 31.07
C TYR A 218 -49.78 29.30 32.46
N ASP A 219 -48.97 29.29 33.52
CA ASP A 219 -49.44 29.52 34.88
C ASP A 219 -49.76 31.01 35.11
N ASP A 220 -50.65 31.32 36.10
CA ASP A 220 -50.96 32.69 36.48
C ASP A 220 -49.85 33.28 37.35
N ILE A 221 -48.78 33.77 36.68
CA ILE A 221 -47.57 34.32 37.31
C ILE A 221 -47.47 35.83 37.13
N ALA A 222 -46.80 36.50 38.06
CA ALA A 222 -46.57 37.94 38.02
C ALA A 222 -45.92 38.40 36.70
N LYS A 223 -46.25 39.60 36.26
CA LYS A 223 -45.77 40.18 34.99
C LYS A 223 -44.23 40.26 34.96
N GLU A 224 -43.62 40.60 36.10
CA GLU A 224 -42.19 40.67 36.25
C GLU A 224 -41.53 39.33 36.05
N THR A 225 -42.09 38.24 36.56
CA THR A 225 -41.63 36.87 36.37
C THR A 225 -41.77 36.41 34.93
N LYS A 226 -42.83 36.81 34.22
CA LYS A 226 -43.03 36.56 32.79
C LYS A 226 -41.92 37.20 31.95
N ILE A 227 -41.54 38.42 32.27
CA ILE A 227 -40.45 39.13 31.58
C ILE A 227 -39.10 38.39 31.82
N GLU A 228 -38.82 37.99 33.05
CA GLU A 228 -37.61 37.21 33.39
C GLU A 228 -37.55 35.88 32.60
N PHE A 229 -38.69 35.17 32.50
CA PHE A 229 -38.75 33.92 31.72
C PHE A 229 -38.53 34.14 30.21
N LEU A 230 -39.08 35.22 29.64
CA LEU A 230 -38.88 35.60 28.23
C LEU A 230 -37.37 35.94 27.97
N GLU A 231 -36.72 36.63 28.90
CA GLU A 231 -35.30 36.92 28.78
C GLU A 231 -34.46 35.66 28.87
N LYS A 232 -34.76 34.70 29.77
CA LYS A 232 -34.14 33.39 29.83
C LYS A 232 -34.35 32.57 28.56
N ILE A 233 -35.56 32.56 28.02
CA ILE A 233 -35.90 31.90 26.75
C ILE A 233 -35.01 32.49 25.64
N LYS A 234 -34.96 33.83 25.51
CA LYS A 234 -34.16 34.52 24.52
C LYS A 234 -32.66 34.18 24.66
N SER A 235 -32.16 34.13 25.88
CA SER A 235 -30.78 33.73 26.17
C SER A 235 -30.47 32.29 25.71
N GLN A 236 -31.36 31.33 26.00
CA GLN A 236 -31.20 29.94 25.55
C GLN A 236 -31.25 29.79 24.03
N LEU A 237 -32.17 30.50 23.34
CA LEU A 237 -32.23 30.53 21.90
C LEU A 237 -30.95 31.09 21.25
N ASN A 238 -30.45 32.22 21.74
CA ASN A 238 -29.18 32.79 21.28
C ASN A 238 -28.00 31.82 21.50
N ARG A 239 -27.98 31.13 22.63
CA ARG A 239 -26.97 30.12 22.94
C ARG A 239 -27.03 28.94 21.94
N MET A 240 -28.22 28.45 21.61
CA MET A 240 -28.41 27.39 20.61
C MET A 240 -27.97 27.85 19.22
N GLU A 241 -28.36 29.06 18.80
CA GLU A 241 -27.94 29.63 17.52
C GLU A 241 -26.42 29.70 17.41
N TRP A 242 -25.76 30.24 18.47
CA TRP A 242 -24.30 30.34 18.53
C TRP A 242 -23.64 28.95 18.47
N LEU A 243 -24.20 27.98 19.21
CA LEU A 243 -23.70 26.59 19.22
C LEU A 243 -23.74 25.98 17.81
N ILE A 244 -24.88 26.08 17.13
CA ILE A 244 -25.05 25.55 15.78
C ILE A 244 -24.07 26.22 14.81
N LYS A 245 -23.96 27.56 14.83
CA LYS A 245 -23.02 28.32 13.98
C LYS A 245 -21.56 27.91 14.23
N SER A 246 -21.16 27.78 15.48
CA SER A 246 -19.81 27.39 15.86
C SER A 246 -19.48 25.96 15.41
N MET A 247 -20.43 25.04 15.54
CA MET A 247 -20.27 23.67 15.09
C MET A 247 -20.15 23.54 13.58
N LEU A 248 -21.00 24.27 12.83
CA LEU A 248 -20.90 24.30 11.39
C LEU A 248 -19.54 24.86 10.90
N LYS A 249 -19.02 25.92 11.58
CA LYS A 249 -17.69 26.45 11.30
C LYS A 249 -16.61 25.42 11.58
N LEU A 250 -16.63 24.81 12.77
CA LEU A 250 -15.65 23.80 13.17
C LEU A 250 -15.65 22.59 12.21
N SER A 251 -16.83 22.07 11.89
CA SER A 251 -16.98 20.96 10.95
C SER A 251 -16.37 21.27 9.58
N LYS A 252 -16.57 22.49 9.06
CA LYS A 252 -15.99 22.91 7.76
C LYS A 252 -14.45 23.00 7.83
N VAL A 253 -13.89 23.49 8.93
CA VAL A 253 -12.43 23.58 9.13
C VAL A 253 -11.82 22.19 9.19
N GLU A 254 -12.37 21.29 10.01
CA GLU A 254 -11.85 19.94 10.23
C GLU A 254 -12.01 19.03 9.01
N ALA A 255 -13.09 19.18 8.26
CA ALA A 255 -13.29 18.49 6.97
C ALA A 255 -12.34 19.01 5.87
N LYS A 256 -11.48 20.01 6.18
CA LYS A 256 -10.57 20.65 5.21
C LYS A 256 -11.29 21.17 3.96
N VAL A 257 -12.59 21.51 4.09
CA VAL A 257 -13.39 22.09 2.99
C VAL A 257 -13.03 23.57 2.80
N ILE A 258 -12.46 24.20 3.83
CA ILE A 258 -12.07 25.61 3.80
C ILE A 258 -10.70 25.74 3.15
N ASN A 259 -10.65 26.49 2.07
CA ASN A 259 -9.39 26.94 1.49
C ASN A 259 -9.00 28.26 2.17
N PHE A 260 -8.10 28.18 3.15
CA PHE A 260 -7.54 29.38 3.79
C PHE A 260 -6.78 30.20 2.75
N LYS A 261 -6.97 31.53 2.79
CA LYS A 261 -6.17 32.43 1.99
C LYS A 261 -4.74 32.46 2.55
N SER A 262 -3.75 32.52 1.66
CA SER A 262 -2.35 32.70 2.03
C SER A 262 -1.90 34.14 1.70
N GLU A 263 -2.28 35.08 2.56
CA GLU A 263 -1.97 36.49 2.42
C GLU A 263 -1.01 36.92 3.54
N LYS A 264 -0.29 38.06 3.35
CA LYS A 264 0.53 38.64 4.41
C LYS A 264 -0.37 39.25 5.49
N VAL A 265 -0.37 38.64 6.66
CA VAL A 265 -1.13 39.09 7.83
C VAL A 265 -0.21 39.84 8.77
N ASN A 266 -0.48 41.15 9.02
CA ASN A 266 0.23 41.94 10.04
C ASN A 266 -0.28 41.57 11.42
N VAL A 267 0.62 41.12 12.31
CA VAL A 267 0.30 40.58 13.64
C VAL A 267 -0.29 41.66 14.55
N LYS A 268 0.25 42.87 14.53
CA LYS A 268 -0.26 44.00 15.33
C LYS A 268 -1.73 44.32 15.01
N LYS A 269 -2.05 44.34 13.69
CA LYS A 269 -3.43 44.57 13.23
C LYS A 269 -4.35 43.43 13.65
N LEU A 270 -3.88 42.18 13.48
CA LEU A 270 -4.61 40.98 13.89
C LEU A 270 -4.98 41.02 15.40
N ILE A 271 -4.02 41.29 16.29
CA ILE A 271 -4.24 41.35 17.73
C ILE A 271 -5.23 42.46 18.09
N LYS A 272 -5.07 43.67 17.50
CA LYS A 272 -6.00 44.77 17.73
C LYS A 272 -7.45 44.43 17.33
N MET A 273 -7.66 43.72 16.21
CA MET A 273 -9.00 43.32 15.80
C MET A 273 -9.55 42.20 16.68
N SER A 274 -8.69 41.31 17.16
CA SER A 274 -9.09 40.15 17.96
C SER A 274 -9.45 40.50 19.41
N ILE A 275 -8.91 41.59 19.98
CA ILE A 275 -9.22 42.00 21.32
C ILE A 275 -10.54 42.78 21.44
N GLN A 276 -10.99 43.41 20.34
CA GLN A 276 -12.17 44.28 20.36
C GLN A 276 -13.43 43.64 20.96
N PRO A 277 -13.79 42.37 20.64
CA PRO A 277 -14.97 41.76 21.23
C PRO A 277 -14.87 41.54 22.75
N SER A 278 -13.67 41.59 23.32
CA SER A 278 -13.40 41.39 24.76
C SER A 278 -13.19 42.69 25.55
N LEU A 279 -13.25 43.86 24.91
CA LEU A 279 -12.97 45.15 25.59
C LEU A 279 -13.92 45.40 26.75
N ILE A 280 -15.22 45.19 26.59
CA ILE A 280 -16.20 45.42 27.70
C ILE A 280 -15.94 44.48 28.88
N PRO A 281 -15.77 43.16 28.71
CA PRO A 281 -15.36 42.28 29.82
C PRO A 281 -14.03 42.64 30.47
N ILE A 282 -13.05 43.15 29.69
CA ILE A 282 -11.76 43.62 30.19
C ILE A 282 -11.95 44.82 31.10
N GLU A 283 -12.71 45.81 30.69
CA GLU A 283 -13.02 47.01 31.47
C GLU A 283 -13.80 46.67 32.74
N LEU A 284 -14.85 45.84 32.62
CA LEU A 284 -15.65 45.43 33.80
C LEU A 284 -14.85 44.68 34.86
N LYS A 285 -13.82 43.93 34.46
CA LYS A 285 -12.93 43.21 35.36
C LYS A 285 -11.70 44.02 35.76
N ASN A 286 -11.47 45.22 35.24
CA ASN A 286 -10.27 46.03 35.39
C ASN A 286 -8.99 45.23 35.07
N ILE A 287 -8.98 44.50 33.97
CA ILE A 287 -7.83 43.72 33.54
C ILE A 287 -6.80 44.65 32.87
N ASP A 288 -5.56 44.61 33.34
CA ASP A 288 -4.45 45.32 32.70
C ASP A 288 -3.99 44.60 31.44
N VAL A 289 -3.97 45.29 30.30
CA VAL A 289 -3.64 44.68 28.99
C VAL A 289 -2.35 45.28 28.47
N SER A 290 -1.33 44.45 28.28
CA SER A 290 -0.10 44.82 27.60
C SER A 290 0.05 44.16 26.25
N ILE A 291 0.49 44.91 25.21
CA ILE A 291 0.73 44.38 23.86
C ILE A 291 2.13 44.83 23.42
N ASN A 292 3.05 43.88 23.29
CA ASN A 292 4.46 44.14 23.00
C ASN A 292 4.92 43.31 21.80
N GLY A 293 5.64 43.91 20.85
CA GLY A 293 6.22 43.20 19.71
C GLY A 293 6.59 44.12 18.52
N ASP A 294 7.22 43.56 17.52
CA ASP A 294 7.61 44.31 16.31
C ASP A 294 6.37 44.64 15.46
N SER A 295 6.15 45.95 15.22
CA SER A 295 5.00 46.44 14.47
C SER A 295 4.94 45.92 13.01
N GLU A 296 6.07 45.48 12.46
CA GLU A 296 6.21 44.97 11.10
C GLU A 296 6.07 43.46 10.99
N ALA A 297 5.97 42.75 12.12
CA ALA A 297 5.83 41.28 12.16
C ALA A 297 4.62 40.79 11.33
N ILE A 298 4.90 39.85 10.44
CA ILE A 298 3.92 39.27 9.53
C ILE A 298 4.03 37.74 9.50
N PHE A 299 2.93 37.09 9.09
CA PHE A 299 2.93 35.69 8.68
C PHE A 299 2.04 35.50 7.42
N LEU A 300 2.13 34.35 6.79
CA LEU A 300 1.26 33.99 5.67
C LEU A 300 0.04 33.22 6.19
N GLY A 301 -1.16 33.78 5.99
CA GLY A 301 -2.39 33.15 6.50
C GLY A 301 -3.64 33.93 6.07
N ASP A 302 -4.79 33.51 6.63
CA ASP A 302 -6.08 34.15 6.42
C ASP A 302 -6.43 35.05 7.61
N MET A 303 -6.50 36.35 7.35
CA MET A 303 -6.77 37.36 8.38
C MET A 303 -8.05 37.10 9.14
N ASN A 304 -9.16 36.75 8.45
CA ASN A 304 -10.47 36.59 9.08
C ASN A 304 -10.52 35.35 9.98
N TRP A 305 -9.97 34.25 9.51
CA TRP A 305 -9.89 33.01 10.30
C TRP A 305 -8.91 33.15 11.44
N SER A 306 -7.80 33.85 11.27
CA SER A 306 -6.85 34.11 12.35
C SER A 306 -7.45 35.02 13.44
N ILE A 307 -8.29 36.01 13.07
CA ILE A 307 -9.07 36.79 14.02
C ILE A 307 -10.00 35.86 14.82
N GLU A 308 -10.74 34.99 14.16
CA GLU A 308 -11.64 34.03 14.84
C GLU A 308 -10.89 33.15 15.84
N ALA A 309 -9.70 32.66 15.48
CA ALA A 309 -8.88 31.84 16.36
C ALA A 309 -8.40 32.65 17.59
N LEU A 310 -7.84 33.85 17.41
CA LEU A 310 -7.35 34.68 18.49
C LEU A 310 -8.49 35.19 19.38
N VAL A 311 -9.64 35.53 18.81
CA VAL A 311 -10.86 35.89 19.58
C VAL A 311 -11.22 34.79 20.58
N ASN A 312 -11.23 33.54 20.14
CA ASN A 312 -11.55 32.41 21.03
C ASN A 312 -10.52 32.22 22.15
N ILE A 313 -9.23 32.44 21.86
CA ILE A 313 -8.17 32.33 22.88
C ILE A 313 -8.23 33.51 23.84
N ILE A 314 -8.30 34.73 23.31
CA ILE A 314 -8.37 35.95 24.15
C ILE A 314 -9.61 35.95 25.03
N LYS A 315 -10.78 35.60 24.49
CA LYS A 315 -12.01 35.47 25.25
C LYS A 315 -11.84 34.47 26.39
N ASN A 316 -11.22 33.32 26.14
CA ASN A 316 -10.97 32.30 27.17
C ASN A 316 -10.04 32.87 28.29
N CYS A 317 -8.94 33.52 27.89
CA CYS A 317 -8.05 34.19 28.85
C CYS A 317 -8.79 35.22 29.74
N VAL A 318 -9.57 36.12 29.12
CA VAL A 318 -10.34 37.16 29.83
C VAL A 318 -11.41 36.55 30.76
N GLU A 319 -12.08 35.49 30.32
CA GLU A 319 -13.09 34.81 31.14
C GLU A 319 -12.51 34.22 32.42
N HIS A 320 -11.31 33.64 32.33
CA HIS A 320 -10.64 32.95 33.44
C HIS A 320 -9.66 33.83 34.24
N THR A 321 -9.42 35.07 33.79
CA THR A 321 -8.63 36.08 34.57
C THR A 321 -9.46 36.65 35.71
N PHE A 322 -8.85 36.79 36.86
CA PHE A 322 -9.45 37.45 38.03
C PHE A 322 -9.63 38.96 37.80
N SER A 323 -10.52 39.57 38.53
CA SER A 323 -10.65 41.03 38.53
C SER A 323 -9.31 41.67 38.96
N SER A 324 -8.91 42.75 38.29
CA SER A 324 -7.61 43.41 38.44
C SER A 324 -6.40 42.51 38.10
N GLY A 325 -6.60 41.46 37.29
CA GLY A 325 -5.52 40.65 36.75
C GLY A 325 -4.87 41.26 35.52
N SER A 326 -3.97 40.51 34.84
CA SER A 326 -3.28 40.95 33.64
C SER A 326 -3.50 40.03 32.46
N LEU A 327 -3.44 40.59 31.25
CA LEU A 327 -3.41 39.88 29.95
C LEU A 327 -2.24 40.45 29.15
N ASP A 328 -1.18 39.67 29.03
CA ASP A 328 0.03 40.05 28.32
C ASP A 328 0.06 39.36 26.94
N ILE A 329 0.15 40.15 25.90
CA ILE A 329 0.27 39.65 24.54
C ILE A 329 1.61 40.10 23.96
N SER A 330 2.48 39.15 23.62
CA SER A 330 3.74 39.45 22.95
C SER A 330 3.84 38.68 21.62
N TYR A 331 4.57 39.26 20.68
CA TYR A 331 4.77 38.62 19.39
C TYR A 331 6.13 38.99 18.80
N GLU A 332 6.70 38.04 18.10
CA GLU A 332 7.99 38.19 17.42
C GLU A 332 7.99 37.47 16.07
N GLU A 333 8.82 37.96 15.18
CA GLU A 333 9.06 37.34 13.86
C GLU A 333 10.54 37.08 13.68
N ASN A 334 10.88 35.87 13.25
CA ASN A 334 12.23 35.52 12.87
C ASN A 334 12.25 34.89 11.44
N SER A 335 13.40 34.37 11.01
CA SER A 335 13.55 33.76 9.69
C SER A 335 12.77 32.48 9.47
N LEU A 336 12.36 31.77 10.54
CA LEU A 336 11.75 30.44 10.50
C LEU A 336 10.24 30.47 10.80
N TYR A 337 9.82 31.36 11.71
CA TYR A 337 8.42 31.41 12.14
C TYR A 337 8.05 32.80 12.68
N THR A 338 6.76 33.02 12.86
CA THR A 338 6.19 34.13 13.62
C THR A 338 5.49 33.55 14.84
N GLU A 339 5.85 33.98 16.04
CA GLU A 339 5.26 33.53 17.30
C GLU A 339 4.37 34.63 17.89
N ILE A 340 3.21 34.21 18.42
CA ILE A 340 2.30 35.03 19.20
C ILE A 340 2.10 34.35 20.55
N VAL A 341 2.41 35.03 21.63
CA VAL A 341 2.24 34.52 22.99
C VAL A 341 1.16 35.34 23.69
N ILE A 342 0.13 34.65 24.19
CA ILE A 342 -0.96 35.24 24.99
C ILE A 342 -0.93 34.62 26.37
N LYS A 343 -0.71 35.47 27.40
CA LYS A 343 -0.56 35.04 28.80
C LYS A 343 -1.57 35.77 29.66
N ASP A 344 -2.32 35.04 30.45
CA ASP A 344 -3.21 35.56 31.49
C ASP A 344 -2.67 35.27 32.89
N SER A 345 -3.16 36.04 33.89
CA SER A 345 -2.89 35.86 35.33
C SER A 345 -4.07 35.23 36.06
N GLY A 346 -4.84 34.39 35.39
CA GLY A 346 -6.07 33.81 35.92
C GLY A 346 -5.87 32.57 36.79
N GLU A 347 -6.94 31.79 36.96
CA GLU A 347 -6.98 30.59 37.79
C GLU A 347 -6.07 29.46 37.34
N GLY A 348 -5.58 29.52 36.07
CA GLY A 348 -4.76 28.48 35.48
C GLY A 348 -5.51 27.16 35.30
N ILE A 349 -4.82 26.17 34.75
CA ILE A 349 -5.38 24.89 34.35
C ILE A 349 -4.69 23.75 35.12
N ASP A 350 -5.45 22.81 35.64
CA ASP A 350 -4.90 21.60 36.27
C ASP A 350 -4.12 20.76 35.26
N LYS A 351 -2.98 20.19 35.68
CA LYS A 351 -2.14 19.35 34.81
C LYS A 351 -2.90 18.19 34.14
N LYS A 352 -3.95 17.68 34.81
CA LYS A 352 -4.79 16.60 34.25
C LYS A 352 -5.67 17.06 33.09
N ASP A 353 -6.05 18.34 33.10
CA ASP A 353 -6.95 18.91 32.09
C ASP A 353 -6.19 19.42 30.85
N LEU A 354 -4.89 19.80 31.00
CA LEU A 354 -4.07 20.33 29.91
C LEU A 354 -4.11 19.48 28.59
N PRO A 355 -4.01 18.14 28.64
CA PRO A 355 -4.07 17.34 27.40
C PRO A 355 -5.44 17.37 26.73
N HIS A 356 -6.47 17.89 27.40
CA HIS A 356 -7.86 17.80 26.95
C HIS A 356 -8.49 19.14 26.59
N ILE A 357 -7.87 20.28 26.91
CA ILE A 357 -8.48 21.61 26.71
C ILE A 357 -8.80 21.94 25.24
N PHE A 358 -8.13 21.31 24.30
CA PHE A 358 -8.41 21.46 22.87
C PHE A 358 -9.42 20.42 22.33
N LYS A 359 -9.93 19.51 23.19
CA LYS A 359 -11.01 18.62 22.80
C LYS A 359 -12.33 19.39 22.75
N ARG A 360 -13.17 19.06 21.81
CA ARG A 360 -14.53 19.62 21.68
C ARG A 360 -15.33 19.32 22.95
N PHE A 361 -16.14 20.29 23.39
CA PHE A 361 -17.00 20.21 24.57
C PHE A 361 -16.30 19.92 25.89
N TYR A 362 -14.98 19.98 25.91
CA TYR A 362 -14.25 19.78 27.15
C TYR A 362 -14.38 20.99 28.06
N LYS A 363 -14.74 20.74 29.30
CA LYS A 363 -14.78 21.72 30.39
C LYS A 363 -13.96 21.20 31.57
N GLY A 364 -13.01 21.96 32.06
CA GLY A 364 -12.30 21.65 33.30
C GLY A 364 -13.27 21.60 34.47
N LYS A 365 -12.99 20.78 35.48
CA LYS A 365 -13.85 20.62 36.67
C LYS A 365 -14.02 21.89 37.48
N SER A 366 -13.16 22.88 37.31
CA SER A 366 -13.20 24.17 38.01
C SER A 366 -13.98 25.27 37.30
N SER A 367 -14.44 25.06 36.06
CA SER A 367 -15.19 26.06 35.32
C SER A 367 -16.62 26.15 35.86
N SER A 368 -16.86 27.09 36.80
CA SER A 368 -18.17 27.36 37.38
C SER A 368 -19.14 28.10 36.43
N LYS A 369 -18.73 28.43 35.22
CA LYS A 369 -19.57 29.15 34.26
C LYS A 369 -20.34 28.16 33.35
N GLU A 370 -21.64 28.06 33.59
CA GLU A 370 -22.59 27.25 32.79
C GLU A 370 -22.64 27.66 31.32
N ASP A 371 -22.21 28.88 30.99
CA ASP A 371 -22.38 29.45 29.64
C ASP A 371 -21.31 29.06 28.61
N SER A 372 -20.13 28.57 29.00
CA SER A 372 -19.12 28.13 28.03
C SER A 372 -19.45 26.74 27.48
N VAL A 373 -19.40 26.55 26.17
CA VAL A 373 -19.74 25.25 25.53
C VAL A 373 -18.50 24.36 25.29
N GLY A 374 -17.29 24.90 25.44
CA GLY A 374 -16.05 24.14 25.24
C GLY A 374 -15.69 23.88 23.76
N ILE A 375 -16.12 24.77 22.85
CA ILE A 375 -15.79 24.69 21.40
C ILE A 375 -14.67 25.66 21.03
N GLY A 376 -14.51 26.78 21.75
CA GLY A 376 -13.66 27.89 21.33
C GLY A 376 -12.19 27.51 21.13
N LEU A 377 -11.57 26.81 22.09
CA LEU A 377 -10.17 26.37 21.97
C LEU A 377 -9.97 25.30 20.92
N ALA A 378 -10.93 24.39 20.74
CA ALA A 378 -10.90 23.40 19.67
C ALA A 378 -10.94 24.08 18.29
N MET A 379 -11.81 25.08 18.12
CA MET A 379 -11.91 25.90 16.92
C MET A 379 -10.60 26.65 16.64
N ALA A 380 -10.03 27.32 17.67
CA ALA A 380 -8.77 28.03 17.53
C ALA A 380 -7.65 27.12 17.07
N LYS A 381 -7.51 25.94 17.67
CA LYS A 381 -6.52 24.94 17.28
C LYS A 381 -6.71 24.50 15.83
N SER A 382 -7.92 24.10 15.43
CA SER A 382 -8.20 23.64 14.07
C SER A 382 -7.92 24.72 13.02
N ILE A 383 -8.20 25.99 13.33
CA ILE A 383 -7.90 27.11 12.42
C ILE A 383 -6.39 27.35 12.28
N ILE A 384 -5.65 27.32 13.38
CA ILE A 384 -4.20 27.54 13.40
C ILE A 384 -3.49 26.40 12.66
N GLU A 385 -3.81 25.14 12.97
CA GLU A 385 -3.25 23.97 12.29
C GLU A 385 -3.62 23.92 10.81
N GLY A 386 -4.84 24.34 10.44
CA GLY A 386 -5.28 24.45 9.06
C GLY A 386 -4.52 25.50 8.23
N GLN A 387 -3.83 26.45 8.89
CA GLN A 387 -2.96 27.46 8.27
C GLN A 387 -1.47 27.16 8.46
N ASN A 388 -1.11 25.88 8.68
CA ASN A 388 0.28 25.43 8.87
C ASN A 388 0.95 26.06 10.10
N GLY A 389 0.19 26.29 11.15
CA GLY A 389 0.66 26.77 12.44
C GLY A 389 0.50 25.71 13.53
N ASP A 390 1.13 25.95 14.67
CA ASP A 390 1.03 25.13 15.87
C ASP A 390 0.55 25.96 17.05
N ILE A 391 -0.16 25.34 18.00
CA ILE A 391 -0.56 25.96 19.26
C ILE A 391 -0.16 25.09 20.43
N TYR A 392 0.51 25.70 21.41
CA TYR A 392 0.92 25.07 22.65
C TYR A 392 0.37 25.83 23.85
N VAL A 393 0.20 25.14 24.99
CA VAL A 393 -0.27 25.73 26.21
C VAL A 393 0.67 25.37 27.36
N LYS A 394 0.97 26.35 28.19
CA LYS A 394 1.64 26.19 29.50
C LYS A 394 0.75 26.81 30.55
N SER A 395 0.42 26.06 31.59
CA SER A 395 -0.41 26.60 32.68
C SER A 395 -0.07 25.90 33.97
N GLU A 396 -0.21 26.67 35.08
CA GLU A 396 -0.11 26.17 36.43
C GLU A 396 -1.28 26.75 37.22
N LYS A 397 -1.93 25.93 38.04
CA LYS A 397 -3.10 26.30 38.80
C LYS A 397 -2.79 27.49 39.70
N ASN A 398 -3.64 28.52 39.65
CA ASN A 398 -3.51 29.81 40.35
C ASN A 398 -2.31 30.69 39.94
N LYS A 399 -1.67 30.41 38.80
CA LYS A 399 -0.59 31.23 38.22
C LYS A 399 -0.90 31.75 36.84
N GLY A 400 -2.04 31.35 36.27
CA GLY A 400 -2.46 31.74 34.95
C GLY A 400 -2.13 30.75 33.85
N THR A 401 -2.43 31.12 32.60
CA THR A 401 -2.25 30.31 31.39
C THR A 401 -1.50 31.10 30.35
N GLN A 402 -0.64 30.40 29.58
CA GLN A 402 0.11 30.94 28.46
C GLN A 402 -0.15 30.08 27.25
N PHE A 403 -0.67 30.69 26.18
CA PHE A 403 -0.81 30.11 24.87
C PHE A 403 0.30 30.62 23.95
N ASN A 404 1.03 29.70 23.33
CA ASN A 404 2.05 29.98 22.33
C ASN A 404 1.53 29.53 20.96
N ILE A 405 1.43 30.44 20.00
CA ILE A 405 0.93 30.21 18.65
C ILE A 405 2.08 30.48 17.70
N ILE A 406 2.41 29.51 16.86
CA ILE A 406 3.53 29.58 15.93
C ILE A 406 3.01 29.39 14.51
N PHE A 407 3.33 30.34 13.62
CA PHE A 407 3.08 30.21 12.18
C PHE A 407 4.42 30.03 11.46
N HIS A 408 4.59 28.91 10.80
CA HIS A 408 5.83 28.58 10.11
C HIS A 408 5.96 29.36 8.78
N LYS A 409 7.18 29.82 8.51
CA LYS A 409 7.54 30.38 7.20
C LYS A 409 7.97 29.25 6.30
N ILE A 410 7.28 29.09 5.17
CA ILE A 410 7.60 28.10 4.14
C ILE A 410 8.48 28.74 3.08
#